data_c4e3d08fe2d34e02ea4d23473611fb4f
#
_entry.id   c4e3d08fe2d34e02ea4d23473611fb4f
#
_cell.length_a   1.000
_cell.length_b   1.000
_cell.length_c   1.000
_cell.angle_alpha   90.00
_cell.angle_beta   90.00
_cell.angle_gamma   90.00
#
_symmetry.space_group_name_H-M   'P 1'
#
loop_
_entity.id
_entity.type
_entity.pdbx_description
1 polymer ?
#
loop_
_entity_poly.entity_id
_entity_poly.type
_entity_poly.pdbx_seq_one_letter_code
_entity_poly.pdbx_strand_id
1 'polypeptide(L)'
;MKVYFEKSDSTFLQGIAILFMVLLHLFAFPERVPEYVSVVNLIDKQGQLLTTIATFGHICVSIFVFVSGYGMQFSEMYTNDSFVDKVDKSFKRGLLFWGRYALQFIIFVSMGVLLGKLDNISVSQLLKAFMGQECGTINGEWWYVTLYLKFLIVFPFISLGIEKIKIVSFKIVYFFVVGVISTKVLGSYGLLFVVGIMCANFNLINRLSCYFSREKIGKYAPLILIAVGGGVDII
;
A
#
# COMPACT_ATOMS: atom_id res chain seq x y z
N MET A 1 -4.25 -24.15 15.20
CA MET A 1 -3.09 -23.75 14.37
C MET A 1 -2.67 -22.38 14.85
N LYS A 2 -1.41 -22.18 15.28
CA LYS A 2 -0.96 -20.88 15.78
C LYS A 2 -0.86 -19.94 14.56
N VAL A 3 -1.57 -18.83 14.58
CA VAL A 3 -1.50 -17.81 13.53
C VAL A 3 -0.25 -16.97 13.83
N TYR A 4 0.69 -16.89 12.91
CA TYR A 4 1.95 -16.16 13.08
C TYR A 4 1.90 -14.74 12.52
N PHE A 5 0.84 -14.39 11.76
CA PHE A 5 0.62 -13.04 11.25
C PHE A 5 -0.82 -12.64 11.57
N GLU A 6 -0.95 -11.85 12.61
CA GLU A 6 -2.22 -11.40 13.16
C GLU A 6 -2.52 -9.94 12.77
N LYS A 7 -3.70 -9.47 13.17
CA LYS A 7 -4.08 -8.07 12.94
C LYS A 7 -3.11 -7.09 13.62
N SER A 8 -2.56 -7.45 14.79
CA SER A 8 -1.53 -6.69 15.50
C SER A 8 -0.28 -6.49 14.66
N ASP A 9 0.20 -7.55 13.98
CA ASP A 9 1.40 -7.51 13.15
C ASP A 9 1.18 -6.63 11.92
N SER A 10 0.01 -6.75 11.29
CA SER A 10 -0.42 -5.87 10.20
C SER A 10 -0.44 -4.40 10.63
N THR A 11 -0.99 -4.11 11.81
CA THR A 11 -1.04 -2.74 12.36
C THR A 11 0.38 -2.23 12.68
N PHE A 12 1.24 -3.08 13.21
CA PHE A 12 2.65 -2.73 13.48
C PHE A 12 3.41 -2.40 12.19
N LEU A 13 3.27 -3.24 11.14
CA LEU A 13 3.86 -2.96 9.83
C LEU A 13 3.36 -1.66 9.21
N GLN A 14 2.07 -1.37 9.34
CA GLN A 14 1.51 -0.09 8.90
C GLN A 14 2.10 1.10 9.68
N GLY A 15 2.32 0.95 10.99
CA GLY A 15 3.01 1.95 11.81
C GLY A 15 4.43 2.22 11.33
N ILE A 16 5.21 1.17 11.06
CA ILE A 16 6.54 1.30 10.45
C ILE A 16 6.46 1.98 9.08
N ALA A 17 5.51 1.61 8.24
CA ALA A 17 5.33 2.22 6.93
C ALA A 17 5.02 3.72 7.04
N ILE A 18 4.24 4.16 8.05
CA ILE A 18 4.00 5.59 8.31
C ILE A 18 5.30 6.30 8.68
N LEU A 19 6.14 5.71 9.53
CA LEU A 19 7.44 6.28 9.89
C LEU A 19 8.34 6.43 8.65
N PHE A 20 8.42 5.42 7.80
CA PHE A 20 9.15 5.51 6.54
C PHE A 20 8.58 6.58 5.60
N MET A 21 7.26 6.71 5.53
CA MET A 21 6.60 7.75 4.75
C MET A 21 6.98 9.15 5.25
N VAL A 22 6.98 9.36 6.57
CA VAL A 22 7.39 10.64 7.17
C VAL A 22 8.86 10.94 6.87
N LEU A 23 9.76 9.98 7.04
CA LEU A 23 11.17 10.13 6.72
C LEU A 23 11.38 10.48 5.24
N LEU A 24 10.67 9.79 4.34
CA LEU A 24 10.71 10.05 2.90
C LEU A 24 10.34 11.51 2.59
N HIS A 25 9.20 11.97 3.09
CA HIS A 25 8.68 13.30 2.77
C HIS A 25 9.47 14.44 3.42
N LEU A 26 10.12 14.19 4.56
CA LEU A 26 10.92 15.21 5.25
C LEU A 26 12.34 15.35 4.68
N PHE A 27 12.96 14.25 4.25
CA PHE A 27 14.39 14.23 4.00
C PHE A 27 14.83 13.73 2.63
N ALA A 28 13.97 13.04 1.86
CA ALA A 28 14.34 12.54 0.54
C ALA A 28 14.26 13.60 -0.57
N PHE A 29 13.63 14.74 -0.29
CA PHE A 29 13.39 15.81 -1.26
C PHE A 29 13.97 17.14 -0.76
N PRO A 30 15.31 17.34 -0.80
CA PRO A 30 15.96 18.55 -0.32
C PRO A 30 15.43 19.83 -0.97
N GLU A 31 15.01 19.75 -2.23
CA GLU A 31 14.42 20.84 -3.00
C GLU A 31 13.07 21.36 -2.45
N ARG A 32 12.41 20.58 -1.58
CA ARG A 32 11.16 20.99 -0.92
C ARG A 32 11.41 21.77 0.38
N VAL A 33 12.67 21.77 0.88
CA VAL A 33 13.03 22.49 2.10
C VAL A 33 13.25 23.96 1.73
N PRO A 34 12.56 24.93 2.38
CA PRO A 34 12.78 26.34 2.11
C PRO A 34 14.21 26.75 2.42
N GLU A 35 14.80 27.68 1.64
CA GLU A 35 16.19 28.14 1.78
C GLU A 35 16.50 28.72 3.17
N TYR A 36 15.49 29.24 3.86
CA TYR A 36 15.65 29.79 5.22
C TYR A 36 15.63 28.71 6.32
N VAL A 37 15.43 27.44 5.96
CA VAL A 37 15.46 26.33 6.90
C VAL A 37 16.80 25.60 6.78
N SER A 38 17.63 25.63 7.82
CA SER A 38 18.83 24.82 7.87
C SER A 38 18.53 23.43 8.46
N VAL A 39 18.79 22.39 7.68
CA VAL A 39 18.72 21.02 8.20
C VAL A 39 20.06 20.69 8.84
N VAL A 40 20.05 20.45 10.15
CA VAL A 40 21.25 20.02 10.87
C VAL A 40 21.48 18.53 10.64
N ASN A 41 22.49 18.22 9.82
CA ASN A 41 22.86 16.84 9.53
C ASN A 41 23.76 16.31 10.67
N LEU A 42 23.17 15.63 11.65
CA LEU A 42 23.88 15.04 12.77
C LEU A 42 24.68 13.78 12.40
N ILE A 43 24.35 13.14 11.27
CA ILE A 43 24.92 11.84 10.88
C ILE A 43 26.09 12.03 9.92
N ASP A 44 25.92 12.89 8.91
CA ASP A 44 27.00 13.25 7.98
C ASP A 44 26.91 14.73 7.60
N LYS A 45 28.07 15.37 7.40
CA LYS A 45 28.12 16.79 7.08
C LYS A 45 27.53 17.14 5.70
N GLN A 46 27.42 16.17 4.80
CA GLN A 46 26.92 16.35 3.44
C GLN A 46 25.44 16.01 3.30
N GLY A 47 24.82 15.38 4.31
CA GLY A 47 23.42 14.99 4.29
C GLY A 47 23.08 13.79 3.36
N GLN A 48 24.07 13.21 2.70
CA GLN A 48 23.87 12.15 1.72
C GLN A 48 23.33 10.87 2.35
N LEU A 49 23.85 10.51 3.53
CA LEU A 49 23.40 9.32 4.24
C LEU A 49 21.95 9.45 4.69
N LEU A 50 21.57 10.62 5.21
CA LEU A 50 20.19 10.90 5.63
C LEU A 50 19.22 10.81 4.44
N THR A 51 19.57 11.43 3.32
CA THR A 51 18.78 11.38 2.07
C THR A 51 18.67 9.94 1.55
N THR A 52 19.76 9.17 1.56
CA THR A 52 19.74 7.76 1.15
C THR A 52 18.82 6.92 2.04
N ILE A 53 18.91 7.07 3.37
CA ILE A 53 18.02 6.37 4.31
C ILE A 53 16.56 6.80 4.09
N ALA A 54 16.32 8.09 3.88
CA ALA A 54 14.98 8.62 3.64
C ALA A 54 14.39 8.11 2.32
N THR A 55 15.19 8.01 1.26
CA THR A 55 14.77 7.46 -0.04
C THR A 55 14.32 6.01 0.07
N PHE A 56 14.94 5.22 0.97
CA PHE A 56 14.45 3.86 1.29
C PHE A 56 13.00 3.87 1.79
N GLY A 57 12.52 4.99 2.30
CA GLY A 57 11.14 5.19 2.73
C GLY A 57 10.09 4.95 1.63
N HIS A 58 10.45 4.90 0.34
CA HIS A 58 9.55 4.49 -0.75
C HIS A 58 8.91 3.10 -0.54
N ILE A 59 9.55 2.23 0.27
CA ILE A 59 9.00 0.92 0.64
C ILE A 59 7.64 1.03 1.38
N CYS A 60 7.34 2.18 1.97
CA CYS A 60 6.11 2.40 2.74
C CYS A 60 4.85 2.06 1.93
N VAL A 61 4.79 2.48 0.67
CA VAL A 61 3.65 2.19 -0.21
C VAL A 61 3.55 0.71 -0.51
N SER A 62 4.69 0.05 -0.76
CA SER A 62 4.74 -1.40 -0.98
C SER A 62 4.19 -2.18 0.22
N ILE A 63 4.52 -1.76 1.44
CA ILE A 63 3.98 -2.35 2.67
C ILE A 63 2.46 -2.15 2.75
N PHE A 64 1.95 -0.93 2.52
CA PHE A 64 0.52 -0.66 2.55
C PHE A 64 -0.25 -1.50 1.53
N VAL A 65 0.27 -1.59 0.31
CA VAL A 65 -0.35 -2.35 -0.78
C VAL A 65 -0.39 -3.84 -0.45
N PHE A 66 0.75 -4.40 -0.02
CA PHE A 66 0.86 -5.81 0.37
C PHE A 66 -0.11 -6.15 1.50
N VAL A 67 -0.09 -5.36 2.60
CA VAL A 67 -0.95 -5.57 3.77
C VAL A 67 -2.43 -5.43 3.40
N SER A 68 -2.77 -4.53 2.47
CA SER A 68 -4.14 -4.39 1.97
C SER A 68 -4.62 -5.65 1.26
N GLY A 69 -3.82 -6.18 0.32
CA GLY A 69 -4.15 -7.42 -0.39
C GLY A 69 -4.24 -8.62 0.55
N TYR A 70 -3.27 -8.75 1.47
CA TYR A 70 -3.25 -9.79 2.49
C TYR A 70 -4.51 -9.73 3.38
N GLY A 71 -4.79 -8.57 3.96
CA GLY A 71 -5.90 -8.39 4.89
C GLY A 71 -7.28 -8.58 4.26
N MET A 72 -7.46 -8.14 3.00
CA MET A 72 -8.70 -8.37 2.27
C MET A 72 -8.92 -9.87 2.06
N GLN A 73 -7.93 -10.59 1.55
CA GLN A 73 -8.05 -12.03 1.32
C GLN A 73 -8.18 -12.82 2.62
N PHE A 74 -7.41 -12.47 3.65
CA PHE A 74 -7.47 -13.13 4.94
C PHE A 74 -8.88 -13.05 5.56
N SER A 75 -9.53 -11.88 5.44
CA SER A 75 -10.90 -11.73 5.96
C SER A 75 -11.95 -12.56 5.22
N GLU A 76 -11.73 -12.86 3.93
CA GLU A 76 -12.64 -13.68 3.14
C GLU A 76 -12.47 -15.20 3.39
N MET A 77 -11.27 -15.63 3.82
CA MET A 77 -11.00 -17.06 4.03
C MET A 77 -11.82 -17.70 5.15
N TYR A 78 -12.37 -16.89 6.05
CA TYR A 78 -13.14 -17.35 7.20
C TYR A 78 -14.65 -17.12 7.05
N THR A 79 -15.09 -16.68 5.88
CA THR A 79 -16.50 -16.42 5.60
C THR A 79 -16.92 -17.18 4.33
N ASN A 80 -18.16 -17.63 4.29
CA ASN A 80 -18.77 -18.25 3.11
C ASN A 80 -19.56 -17.20 2.32
N ASP A 81 -18.91 -16.08 2.00
CA ASP A 81 -19.58 -14.96 1.38
C ASP A 81 -19.89 -15.24 -0.09
N SER A 82 -21.09 -14.88 -0.50
CA SER A 82 -21.44 -14.82 -1.92
C SER A 82 -20.66 -13.68 -2.61
N PHE A 83 -20.64 -13.69 -3.94
CA PHE A 83 -20.02 -12.60 -4.70
C PHE A 83 -20.63 -11.23 -4.34
N VAL A 84 -21.96 -11.18 -4.14
CA VAL A 84 -22.67 -9.96 -3.76
C VAL A 84 -22.20 -9.46 -2.39
N ASP A 85 -22.02 -10.36 -1.42
CA ASP A 85 -21.51 -10.01 -0.09
C ASP A 85 -20.08 -9.43 -0.16
N LYS A 86 -19.22 -9.99 -1.01
CA LYS A 86 -17.86 -9.48 -1.24
C LYS A 86 -17.85 -8.08 -1.84
N VAL A 87 -18.71 -7.84 -2.82
CA VAL A 87 -18.89 -6.51 -3.41
C VAL A 87 -19.40 -5.52 -2.36
N ASP A 88 -20.40 -5.89 -1.57
CA ASP A 88 -20.94 -5.06 -0.49
C ASP A 88 -19.88 -4.73 0.56
N LYS A 89 -19.09 -5.72 1.00
CA LYS A 89 -17.96 -5.50 1.92
C LYS A 89 -16.92 -4.54 1.35
N SER A 90 -16.54 -4.71 0.07
CA SER A 90 -15.60 -3.82 -0.60
C SER A 90 -16.16 -2.42 -0.74
N PHE A 91 -17.44 -2.28 -1.05
CA PHE A 91 -18.14 -1.00 -1.12
C PHE A 91 -18.17 -0.29 0.25
N LYS A 92 -18.53 -0.99 1.32
CA LYS A 92 -18.54 -0.46 2.69
C LYS A 92 -17.13 0.01 3.14
N ARG A 93 -16.08 -0.78 2.82
CA ARG A 93 -14.69 -0.38 3.07
C ARG A 93 -14.33 0.88 2.28
N GLY A 94 -14.74 0.93 1.00
CA GLY A 94 -14.53 2.09 0.13
C GLY A 94 -15.22 3.34 0.67
N LEU A 95 -16.46 3.21 1.13
CA LEU A 95 -17.23 4.33 1.68
C LEU A 95 -16.60 4.87 2.97
N LEU A 96 -16.17 3.99 3.88
CA LEU A 96 -15.46 4.40 5.10
C LEU A 96 -14.12 5.07 4.80
N PHE A 97 -13.36 4.54 3.85
CA PHE A 97 -12.09 5.13 3.42
C PHE A 97 -12.33 6.49 2.76
N TRP A 98 -13.28 6.56 1.82
CA TRP A 98 -13.65 7.81 1.15
C TRP A 98 -14.14 8.87 2.13
N GLY A 99 -14.94 8.51 3.12
CA GLY A 99 -15.42 9.46 4.13
C GLY A 99 -14.26 10.10 4.93
N ARG A 100 -13.24 9.32 5.29
CA ARG A 100 -12.02 9.85 5.95
C ARG A 100 -11.23 10.75 5.00
N TYR A 101 -11.11 10.34 3.75
CA TYR A 101 -10.45 11.14 2.72
C TYR A 101 -11.20 12.44 2.46
N ALA A 102 -12.53 12.40 2.34
CA ALA A 102 -13.37 13.57 2.11
C ALA A 102 -13.21 14.64 3.22
N LEU A 103 -13.10 14.21 4.48
CA LEU A 103 -12.81 15.11 5.59
C LEU A 103 -11.45 15.81 5.41
N GLN A 104 -10.40 15.05 5.10
CA GLN A 104 -9.07 15.60 4.83
C GLN A 104 -9.08 16.50 3.61
N PHE A 105 -9.76 16.09 2.53
CA PHE A 105 -9.92 16.88 1.31
C PHE A 105 -10.52 18.25 1.60
N ILE A 106 -11.63 18.29 2.34
CA ILE A 106 -12.31 19.56 2.68
C ILE A 106 -11.36 20.47 3.46
N ILE A 107 -10.67 19.95 4.48
CA ILE A 107 -9.75 20.75 5.30
C ILE A 107 -8.62 21.32 4.44
N PHE A 108 -7.90 20.47 3.70
CA PHE A 108 -6.70 20.89 2.97
C PHE A 108 -7.03 21.75 1.75
N VAL A 109 -8.12 21.46 1.03
CA VAL A 109 -8.56 22.28 -0.10
C VAL A 109 -9.01 23.66 0.38
N SER A 110 -9.80 23.75 1.47
CA SER A 110 -10.19 25.03 2.06
C SER A 110 -8.97 25.86 2.47
N MET A 111 -7.99 25.24 3.11
CA MET A 111 -6.72 25.93 3.44
C MET A 111 -5.97 26.37 2.19
N GLY A 112 -5.89 25.51 1.17
CA GLY A 112 -5.22 25.82 -0.11
C GLY A 112 -5.85 26.99 -0.84
N VAL A 113 -7.19 27.09 -0.83
CA VAL A 113 -7.92 28.24 -1.39
C VAL A 113 -7.64 29.50 -0.59
N LEU A 114 -7.72 29.44 0.74
CA LEU A 114 -7.44 30.59 1.62
C LEU A 114 -6.00 31.12 1.47
N LEU A 115 -5.06 30.27 1.15
CA LEU A 115 -3.65 30.60 0.94
C LEU A 115 -3.32 30.97 -0.52
N GLY A 116 -4.30 31.02 -1.43
CA GLY A 116 -4.10 31.32 -2.85
C GLY A 116 -3.22 30.30 -3.58
N LYS A 117 -3.20 29.03 -3.13
CA LYS A 117 -2.38 27.96 -3.74
C LYS A 117 -3.13 27.13 -4.77
N LEU A 118 -4.46 27.31 -4.89
CA LEU A 118 -5.34 26.51 -5.75
C LEU A 118 -6.05 27.35 -6.84
N ASP A 119 -5.56 28.55 -7.14
CA ASP A 119 -6.22 29.51 -8.05
C ASP A 119 -6.37 29.00 -9.49
N ASN A 120 -5.53 28.05 -9.90
CA ASN A 120 -5.54 27.48 -11.25
C ASN A 120 -6.30 26.16 -11.38
N ILE A 121 -7.00 25.71 -10.32
CA ILE A 121 -7.69 24.41 -10.31
C ILE A 121 -9.15 24.59 -10.69
N SER A 122 -9.59 23.90 -11.75
CA SER A 122 -10.98 23.94 -12.18
C SER A 122 -11.93 23.21 -11.23
N VAL A 123 -13.19 23.63 -11.20
CA VAL A 123 -14.24 22.96 -10.44
C VAL A 123 -14.35 21.46 -10.82
N SER A 124 -14.18 21.15 -12.11
CA SER A 124 -14.21 19.76 -12.59
C SER A 124 -13.07 18.91 -11.98
N GLN A 125 -11.86 19.47 -11.87
CA GLN A 125 -10.73 18.80 -11.21
C GLN A 125 -10.99 18.60 -9.71
N LEU A 126 -11.55 19.59 -9.04
CA LEU A 126 -11.95 19.47 -7.63
C LEU A 126 -12.99 18.37 -7.42
N LEU A 127 -14.02 18.32 -8.25
CA LEU A 127 -15.05 17.27 -8.16
C LEU A 127 -14.48 15.86 -8.42
N LYS A 128 -13.66 15.70 -9.44
CA LYS A 128 -12.98 14.41 -9.72
C LYS A 128 -12.12 13.98 -8.55
N ALA A 129 -11.29 14.89 -8.02
CA ALA A 129 -10.43 14.59 -6.88
C ALA A 129 -11.26 14.27 -5.62
N PHE A 130 -12.33 15.00 -5.34
CA PHE A 130 -13.25 14.70 -4.23
C PHE A 130 -13.86 13.30 -4.34
N MET A 131 -14.20 12.86 -5.54
CA MET A 131 -14.71 11.51 -5.80
C MET A 131 -13.63 10.41 -5.75
N GLY A 132 -12.39 10.77 -5.45
CA GLY A 132 -11.26 9.83 -5.38
C GLY A 132 -10.62 9.52 -6.75
N GLN A 133 -10.93 10.32 -7.78
CA GLN A 133 -10.35 10.23 -9.12
C GLN A 133 -9.32 11.34 -9.31
N GLU A 134 -8.17 11.01 -9.93
CA GLU A 134 -7.15 12.01 -10.24
C GLU A 134 -6.73 12.87 -9.03
N CYS A 135 -6.72 12.29 -7.83
CA CYS A 135 -6.44 13.01 -6.58
C CYS A 135 -5.05 13.69 -6.58
N GLY A 136 -4.10 13.12 -7.30
CA GLY A 136 -2.76 13.68 -7.46
C GLY A 136 -2.72 15.05 -8.16
N THR A 137 -3.77 15.47 -8.85
CA THR A 137 -3.84 16.80 -9.47
C THR A 137 -3.99 17.92 -8.44
N ILE A 138 -4.56 17.63 -7.28
CA ILE A 138 -4.74 18.58 -6.17
C ILE A 138 -3.55 18.50 -5.22
N ASN A 139 -3.16 17.28 -4.86
CA ASN A 139 -2.01 17.01 -4.02
C ASN A 139 -1.32 15.75 -4.55
N GLY A 140 -0.06 15.91 -4.99
CA GLY A 140 0.73 14.83 -5.56
C GLY A 140 0.77 13.55 -4.70
N GLU A 141 0.67 13.70 -3.37
CA GLU A 141 0.73 12.58 -2.45
C GLU A 141 -0.59 11.79 -2.35
N TRP A 142 -1.69 12.32 -2.89
CA TRP A 142 -3.02 11.68 -2.80
C TRP A 142 -3.27 10.64 -3.91
N TRP A 143 -2.32 10.38 -4.78
CA TRP A 143 -2.44 9.35 -5.82
C TRP A 143 -2.80 7.96 -5.25
N TYR A 144 -2.35 7.67 -4.01
CA TYR A 144 -2.65 6.41 -3.33
C TYR A 144 -4.15 6.22 -3.06
N VAL A 145 -4.92 7.31 -2.88
CA VAL A 145 -6.37 7.26 -2.69
C VAL A 145 -7.05 6.60 -3.89
N THR A 146 -6.72 7.08 -5.08
CA THR A 146 -7.23 6.51 -6.34
C THR A 146 -6.83 5.05 -6.50
N LEU A 147 -5.58 4.72 -6.17
CA LEU A 147 -5.07 3.35 -6.26
C LEU A 147 -5.81 2.41 -5.29
N TYR A 148 -6.01 2.82 -4.04
CA TYR A 148 -6.70 2.00 -3.04
C TYR A 148 -8.16 1.73 -3.41
N LEU A 149 -8.88 2.74 -3.94
CA LEU A 149 -10.24 2.55 -4.44
C LEU A 149 -10.30 1.56 -5.59
N LYS A 150 -9.31 1.58 -6.50
CA LYS A 150 -9.19 0.57 -7.57
C LYS A 150 -8.98 -0.84 -6.99
N PHE A 151 -8.16 -1.00 -5.94
CA PHE A 151 -8.00 -2.30 -5.28
C PHE A 151 -9.31 -2.86 -4.75
N LEU A 152 -10.13 -2.01 -4.13
CA LEU A 152 -11.44 -2.42 -3.61
C LEU A 152 -12.41 -2.86 -4.71
N ILE A 153 -12.34 -2.23 -5.89
CA ILE A 153 -13.15 -2.62 -7.05
C ILE A 153 -12.68 -3.97 -7.62
N VAL A 154 -11.38 -4.17 -7.76
CA VAL A 154 -10.81 -5.35 -8.43
C VAL A 154 -10.83 -6.59 -7.52
N PHE A 155 -10.69 -6.41 -6.21
CA PHE A 155 -10.57 -7.50 -5.23
C PHE A 155 -11.69 -8.56 -5.29
N PRO A 156 -13.01 -8.22 -5.32
CA PRO A 156 -14.08 -9.22 -5.37
C PRO A 156 -13.97 -10.17 -6.57
N PHE A 157 -13.53 -9.66 -7.70
CA PHE A 157 -13.34 -10.46 -8.92
C PHE A 157 -12.16 -11.42 -8.80
N ILE A 158 -11.05 -10.95 -8.21
CA ILE A 158 -9.89 -11.80 -7.93
C ILE A 158 -10.28 -12.91 -6.94
N SER A 159 -10.97 -12.56 -5.87
CA SER A 159 -11.42 -13.51 -4.85
C SER A 159 -12.36 -14.57 -5.43
N LEU A 160 -13.32 -14.18 -6.27
CA LEU A 160 -14.21 -15.11 -6.97
C LEU A 160 -13.44 -16.12 -7.84
N GLY A 161 -12.42 -15.67 -8.56
CA GLY A 161 -11.58 -16.56 -9.37
C GLY A 161 -10.82 -17.58 -8.52
N ILE A 162 -10.28 -17.16 -7.37
CA ILE A 162 -9.57 -18.03 -6.44
C ILE A 162 -10.49 -19.15 -5.91
N GLU A 163 -11.73 -18.85 -5.59
CA GLU A 163 -12.69 -19.82 -5.04
C GLU A 163 -13.10 -20.89 -6.04
N LYS A 164 -13.26 -20.51 -7.32
CA LYS A 164 -13.62 -21.44 -8.39
C LYS A 164 -12.52 -22.44 -8.70
N ILE A 165 -11.27 -22.12 -8.39
CA ILE A 165 -10.12 -22.98 -8.69
C ILE A 165 -9.79 -23.82 -7.44
N LYS A 166 -10.01 -25.14 -7.52
CA LYS A 166 -9.72 -26.08 -6.42
C LYS A 166 -8.29 -26.60 -6.44
N ILE A 167 -7.68 -26.72 -7.60
CA ILE A 167 -6.35 -27.33 -7.80
C ILE A 167 -5.26 -26.27 -7.56
N VAL A 168 -4.32 -26.57 -6.67
CA VAL A 168 -3.25 -25.63 -6.24
C VAL A 168 -2.40 -25.16 -7.44
N SER A 169 -2.01 -26.06 -8.34
CA SER A 169 -1.22 -25.68 -9.52
C SER A 169 -1.94 -24.65 -10.40
N PHE A 170 -3.24 -24.81 -10.60
CA PHE A 170 -4.04 -23.85 -11.36
C PHE A 170 -4.21 -22.53 -10.60
N LYS A 171 -4.27 -22.54 -9.26
CA LYS A 171 -4.25 -21.30 -8.48
C LYS A 171 -2.95 -20.53 -8.67
N ILE A 172 -1.82 -21.20 -8.70
CA ILE A 172 -0.52 -20.55 -8.94
C ILE A 172 -0.50 -19.87 -10.32
N VAL A 173 -0.94 -20.59 -11.37
CA VAL A 173 -1.05 -20.02 -12.72
C VAL A 173 -2.03 -18.83 -12.73
N TYR A 174 -3.16 -18.96 -12.06
CA TYR A 174 -4.13 -17.88 -11.93
C TYR A 174 -3.51 -16.63 -11.27
N PHE A 175 -2.79 -16.76 -10.15
CA PHE A 175 -2.12 -15.65 -9.51
C PHE A 175 -1.06 -15.00 -10.40
N PHE A 176 -0.33 -15.80 -11.17
CA PHE A 176 0.63 -15.25 -12.13
C PHE A 176 -0.07 -14.42 -13.21
N VAL A 177 -1.11 -14.96 -13.84
CA VAL A 177 -1.88 -14.26 -14.87
C VAL A 177 -2.53 -12.99 -14.32
N VAL A 178 -3.19 -13.08 -13.16
CA VAL A 178 -3.83 -11.93 -12.52
C VAL A 178 -2.76 -10.90 -12.09
N GLY A 179 -1.60 -11.34 -11.62
CA GLY A 179 -0.48 -10.45 -11.31
C GLY A 179 -0.05 -9.63 -12.52
N VAL A 180 0.16 -10.28 -13.67
CA VAL A 180 0.52 -9.60 -14.93
C VAL A 180 -0.60 -8.64 -15.39
N ILE A 181 -1.85 -9.06 -15.34
CA ILE A 181 -2.98 -8.18 -15.70
C ILE A 181 -3.08 -7.00 -14.76
N SER A 182 -2.90 -7.23 -13.45
CA SER A 182 -2.96 -6.18 -12.43
C SER A 182 -1.92 -5.10 -12.65
N THR A 183 -0.73 -5.41 -13.18
CA THR A 183 0.26 -4.38 -13.52
C THR A 183 -0.21 -3.44 -14.61
N LYS A 184 -1.05 -3.91 -15.52
CA LYS A 184 -1.61 -3.07 -16.60
C LYS A 184 -2.75 -2.15 -16.10
N VAL A 185 -3.54 -2.61 -15.15
CA VAL A 185 -4.73 -1.89 -14.63
C VAL A 185 -4.39 -1.01 -13.44
N LEU A 186 -3.50 -1.49 -12.55
CA LEU A 186 -3.20 -0.88 -11.25
C LEU A 186 -1.76 -0.34 -11.16
N GLY A 187 -1.00 -0.39 -12.26
CA GLY A 187 0.42 -0.05 -12.26
C GLY A 187 1.28 -1.08 -11.54
N SER A 188 2.55 -0.76 -11.29
CA SER A 188 3.54 -1.64 -10.64
C SER A 188 3.06 -2.20 -9.29
N TYR A 189 2.27 -1.44 -8.55
CA TYR A 189 1.70 -1.86 -7.26
C TYR A 189 0.64 -2.96 -7.38
N GLY A 190 0.05 -3.18 -8.56
CA GLY A 190 -0.92 -4.25 -8.78
C GLY A 190 -0.35 -5.64 -8.50
N LEU A 191 0.91 -5.88 -8.88
CA LEU A 191 1.60 -7.13 -8.57
C LEU A 191 1.74 -7.36 -7.06
N LEU A 192 2.18 -6.34 -6.32
CA LEU A 192 2.33 -6.43 -4.86
C LEU A 192 1.01 -6.70 -4.15
N PHE A 193 -0.07 -6.10 -4.63
CA PHE A 193 -1.41 -6.37 -4.13
C PHE A 193 -1.80 -7.85 -4.31
N VAL A 194 -1.58 -8.40 -5.50
CA VAL A 194 -1.84 -9.81 -5.81
C VAL A 194 -0.93 -10.75 -5.02
N VAL A 195 0.34 -10.37 -4.80
CA VAL A 195 1.27 -11.13 -3.92
C VAL A 195 0.74 -11.16 -2.49
N GLY A 196 0.22 -10.05 -1.96
CA GLY A 196 -0.43 -10.02 -0.64
C GLY A 196 -1.61 -11.01 -0.56
N ILE A 197 -2.50 -11.00 -1.56
CA ILE A 197 -3.62 -11.94 -1.67
C ILE A 197 -3.12 -13.40 -1.72
N MET A 198 -2.11 -13.67 -2.52
CA MET A 198 -1.49 -15.00 -2.65
C MET A 198 -0.90 -15.48 -1.33
N CYS A 199 -0.17 -14.62 -0.63
CA CYS A 199 0.43 -14.94 0.67
C CYS A 199 -0.63 -15.31 1.71
N ALA A 200 -1.75 -14.62 1.74
CA ALA A 200 -2.87 -14.97 2.60
C ALA A 200 -3.49 -16.31 2.18
N ASN A 201 -3.83 -16.49 0.89
CA ASN A 201 -4.51 -17.68 0.39
C ASN A 201 -3.72 -18.99 0.64
N PHE A 202 -2.40 -18.95 0.46
CA PHE A 202 -1.53 -20.12 0.71
C PHE A 202 -0.96 -20.17 2.12
N ASN A 203 -1.30 -19.21 2.99
CA ASN A 203 -0.76 -19.10 4.33
C ASN A 203 0.78 -19.09 4.35
N LEU A 204 1.38 -18.40 3.39
CA LEU A 204 2.83 -18.44 3.15
C LEU A 204 3.62 -17.88 4.33
N ILE A 205 3.18 -16.79 4.94
CA ILE A 205 3.88 -16.17 6.07
C ILE A 205 4.02 -17.15 7.23
N ASN A 206 2.93 -17.85 7.57
CA ASN A 206 2.96 -18.84 8.64
C ASN A 206 3.84 -20.04 8.30
N ARG A 207 3.83 -20.51 7.05
CA ARG A 207 4.70 -21.61 6.59
C ARG A 207 6.16 -21.23 6.66
N LEU A 208 6.53 -20.04 6.17
CA LEU A 208 7.89 -19.53 6.21
C LEU A 208 8.34 -19.31 7.66
N SER A 209 7.53 -18.72 8.52
CA SER A 209 7.84 -18.54 9.94
C SER A 209 8.12 -19.87 10.64
N CYS A 210 7.30 -20.90 10.38
CA CYS A 210 7.55 -22.25 10.91
C CYS A 210 8.87 -22.84 10.39
N TYR A 211 9.17 -22.67 9.10
CA TYR A 211 10.40 -23.15 8.50
C TYR A 211 11.63 -22.48 9.13
N PHE A 212 11.65 -21.16 9.17
CA PHE A 212 12.76 -20.39 9.75
C PHE A 212 12.94 -20.62 11.26
N SER A 213 11.86 -20.84 12.00
CA SER A 213 11.93 -21.16 13.43
C SER A 213 12.57 -22.52 13.69
N ARG A 214 12.43 -23.49 12.78
CA ARG A 214 13.06 -24.81 12.88
C ARG A 214 14.57 -24.79 12.57
N GLU A 215 15.01 -23.94 11.66
CA GLU A 215 16.39 -23.95 11.15
C GLU A 215 17.35 -22.96 11.83
N LYS A 216 17.00 -22.31 12.94
CA LYS A 216 17.80 -21.24 13.58
C LYS A 216 18.14 -20.04 12.66
N ILE A 217 17.64 -20.03 11.43
CA ILE A 217 17.84 -18.96 10.43
C ILE A 217 16.94 -17.75 10.74
N GLY A 218 15.97 -17.90 11.64
CA GLY A 218 15.01 -16.85 12.00
C GLY A 218 15.60 -15.52 12.47
N LYS A 219 16.88 -15.51 12.91
CA LYS A 219 17.57 -14.26 13.23
C LYS A 219 17.86 -13.37 12.02
N TYR A 220 17.94 -13.96 10.81
CA TYR A 220 18.33 -13.25 9.58
C TYR A 220 17.15 -13.02 8.64
N ALA A 221 15.97 -13.56 8.93
CA ALA A 221 14.78 -13.41 8.08
C ALA A 221 14.40 -11.93 7.83
N PRO A 222 14.45 -11.01 8.80
CA PRO A 222 14.20 -9.60 8.55
C PRO A 222 15.22 -8.96 7.60
N LEU A 223 16.49 -9.34 7.70
CA LEU A 223 17.57 -8.83 6.83
C LEU A 223 17.42 -9.32 5.39
N ILE A 224 16.98 -10.56 5.20
CA ILE A 224 16.72 -11.12 3.86
C ILE A 224 15.53 -10.42 3.21
N LEU A 225 14.47 -10.14 3.95
CA LEU A 225 13.30 -9.39 3.45
C LEU A 225 13.66 -7.94 3.07
N ILE A 226 14.53 -7.30 3.84
CA ILE A 226 15.05 -5.96 3.53
C ILE A 226 15.92 -5.99 2.26
N ALA A 227 16.80 -6.99 2.11
CA ALA A 227 17.66 -7.11 0.95
C ALA A 227 16.88 -7.39 -0.35
N VAL A 228 15.79 -8.17 -0.28
CA VAL A 228 14.92 -8.46 -1.43
C VAL A 228 14.00 -7.27 -1.76
N GLY A 229 13.57 -6.51 -0.75
CA GLY A 229 12.73 -5.31 -0.94
C GLY A 229 13.49 -4.09 -1.46
N GLY A 230 14.80 -3.99 -1.22
CA GLY A 230 15.65 -2.87 -1.65
C GLY A 230 16.13 -2.93 -3.11
N GLY A 231 15.86 -4.03 -3.82
CA GLY A 231 16.30 -4.25 -5.21
C GLY A 231 15.28 -3.87 -6.29
N VAL A 232 14.16 -3.26 -5.95
CA VAL A 232 13.20 -2.73 -6.92
C VAL A 232 13.50 -1.26 -7.14
N ASP A 233 14.45 -0.98 -8.03
CA ASP A 233 14.62 0.34 -8.62
C ASP A 233 13.31 0.73 -9.29
N ILE A 234 12.61 1.67 -8.68
CA ILE A 234 11.41 2.27 -9.25
C ILE A 234 11.93 3.40 -10.15
N ILE A 235 12.07 3.09 -11.44
CA ILE A 235 12.17 4.08 -12.52
C ILE A 235 10.82 4.76 -12.68
#